data_46557c9cd6ad98fb5cdecfd476114a73
#
_entry.id   46557c9cd6ad98fb5cdecfd476114a73
#
_cell.length_a   1.000
_cell.length_b   1.000
_cell.length_c   1.000
_cell.angle_alpha   90.00
_cell.angle_beta   90.00
_cell.angle_gamma   90.00
#
_symmetry.space_group_name_H-M   'P 1'
#
loop_
_entity.id
_entity.type
_entity.pdbx_description
1 polymer ?
#
loop_
_entity_poly.entity_id
_entity_poly.type
_entity_poly.pdbx_seq_one_letter_code
_entity_poly.pdbx_strand_id
1 'polypeptide(L)'
;GDSSVAGAGSRSVALSLEFFQRDTQPIVDEYLAGLITEKAFLADSRPWPRYETDYRPMIELSKENGLTVIAANAPRRYANRVTQHGRESLEALSPEALASLAPLPYGQPSDAYRGQWIQIITEVMEEEGMKCGISVEQLAAEGEEVQARAPVGAHGNMGNQLHSQVLWDATMAWWISQYLAEQPDALLLHMVGGFHVERGTGTPEHLEAYRPGTSRMIVVLQPVEDVDTFEPAPEGEWGDFVIQTDESHTLEEIECRAFLAEREAAATE
;
A
#
# COMPACT_ATOMS: atom_id res chain seq x y z
N GLY A 1 -17.35 2.47 31.46
CA GLY A 1 -18.30 2.99 30.50
C GLY A 1 -18.13 2.22 29.23
N ASP A 2 -19.18 1.58 28.79
CA ASP A 2 -19.26 0.69 27.64
C ASP A 2 -19.06 1.54 26.36
N SER A 3 -17.84 1.57 25.83
CA SER A 3 -17.53 2.22 24.54
C SER A 3 -17.68 1.19 23.43
N SER A 4 -18.93 0.74 23.21
CA SER A 4 -19.27 0.08 21.96
C SER A 4 -19.11 1.09 20.83
N VAL A 5 -18.20 0.82 19.89
CA VAL A 5 -18.08 1.59 18.64
C VAL A 5 -19.46 1.56 17.98
N ALA A 6 -20.12 2.71 17.95
CA ALA A 6 -21.50 2.81 17.46
C ALA A 6 -21.53 2.37 15.99
N GLY A 7 -22.12 1.20 15.71
CA GLY A 7 -22.33 0.67 14.37
C GLY A 7 -21.90 -0.77 14.13
N ALA A 8 -20.99 -1.34 14.92
CA ALA A 8 -20.53 -2.73 14.70
C ALA A 8 -21.47 -3.79 15.32
N GLY A 9 -22.44 -3.40 16.14
CA GLY A 9 -23.28 -4.36 16.89
C GLY A 9 -22.43 -5.19 17.86
N SER A 10 -22.60 -6.51 17.85
CA SER A 10 -21.82 -7.44 18.66
C SER A 10 -20.59 -8.00 17.91
N ARG A 11 -20.23 -7.45 16.75
CA ARG A 11 -19.10 -7.93 15.93
C ARG A 11 -17.77 -7.47 16.53
N SER A 12 -16.77 -8.34 16.50
CA SER A 12 -15.39 -7.93 16.72
C SER A 12 -14.93 -7.00 15.56
N VAL A 13 -14.12 -6.00 15.91
CA VAL A 13 -13.54 -5.06 14.94
C VAL A 13 -12.04 -5.27 14.90
N ALA A 14 -11.47 -5.28 13.70
CA ALA A 14 -10.03 -5.34 13.49
C ALA A 14 -9.58 -4.32 12.46
N LEU A 15 -8.33 -3.86 12.57
CA LEU A 15 -7.66 -3.04 11.57
C LEU A 15 -6.63 -3.88 10.82
N SER A 16 -6.57 -3.73 9.51
CA SER A 16 -5.52 -4.28 8.66
C SER A 16 -4.82 -3.11 7.96
N LEU A 17 -3.50 -3.03 8.11
CA LEU A 17 -2.76 -1.82 7.80
C LEU A 17 -1.63 -2.11 6.82
N GLU A 18 -1.61 -1.39 5.69
CA GLU A 18 -0.53 -1.46 4.70
C GLU A 18 0.80 -0.96 5.26
N PHE A 19 0.77 0.10 6.06
CA PHE A 19 1.97 0.77 6.53
C PHE A 19 2.80 0.00 7.59
N PHE A 20 2.37 -1.20 7.97
CA PHE A 20 3.19 -2.16 8.71
C PHE A 20 3.47 -3.41 7.90
N GLN A 21 4.75 -3.80 7.88
CA GLN A 21 5.20 -5.02 7.22
C GLN A 21 4.90 -6.25 8.08
N ARG A 22 4.49 -7.34 7.47
CA ARG A 22 4.06 -8.56 8.18
C ARG A 22 5.08 -9.11 9.18
N ASP A 23 6.35 -8.99 8.88
CA ASP A 23 7.41 -9.46 9.77
C ASP A 23 7.56 -8.62 11.05
N THR A 24 6.83 -7.52 11.17
CA THR A 24 6.76 -6.70 12.40
C THR A 24 5.52 -6.98 13.25
N GLN A 25 4.66 -7.94 12.87
CA GLN A 25 3.45 -8.26 13.64
C GLN A 25 3.72 -8.52 15.13
N PRO A 26 4.75 -9.28 15.55
CA PRO A 26 5.03 -9.48 16.97
C PRO A 26 5.26 -8.17 17.74
N ILE A 27 5.91 -7.20 17.10
CA ILE A 27 6.19 -5.88 17.69
C ILE A 27 4.90 -5.07 17.86
N VAL A 28 4.01 -5.13 16.86
CA VAL A 28 2.68 -4.51 16.94
C VAL A 28 1.88 -5.12 18.09
N ASP A 29 1.86 -6.45 18.19
CA ASP A 29 1.11 -7.16 19.24
C ASP A 29 1.64 -6.82 20.64
N GLU A 30 2.95 -6.79 20.84
CA GLU A 30 3.59 -6.41 22.10
C GLU A 30 3.27 -4.96 22.50
N TYR A 31 3.24 -4.05 21.54
CA TYR A 31 2.88 -2.66 21.82
C TYR A 31 1.41 -2.51 22.21
N LEU A 32 0.50 -3.15 21.49
CA LEU A 32 -0.92 -3.12 21.78
C LEU A 32 -1.22 -3.75 23.16
N ALA A 33 -0.48 -4.80 23.51
CA ALA A 33 -0.57 -5.44 24.83
C ALA A 33 0.10 -4.62 25.96
N GLY A 34 0.76 -3.49 25.65
CA GLY A 34 1.44 -2.66 26.65
C GLY A 34 2.73 -3.27 27.19
N LEU A 35 3.31 -4.25 26.51
CA LEU A 35 4.54 -4.95 26.94
C LEU A 35 5.80 -4.16 26.60
N ILE A 36 5.74 -3.31 25.58
CA ILE A 36 6.85 -2.46 25.14
C ILE A 36 6.43 -0.99 25.10
N THR A 37 7.42 -0.08 25.20
CA THR A 37 7.18 1.35 25.08
C THR A 37 6.95 1.76 23.64
N GLU A 38 6.28 2.89 23.39
CA GLU A 38 6.10 3.45 22.06
C GLU A 38 7.46 3.69 21.36
N LYS A 39 8.47 4.13 22.10
CA LYS A 39 9.82 4.31 21.56
C LYS A 39 10.43 3.00 21.01
N ALA A 40 10.27 1.89 21.72
CA ALA A 40 10.73 0.58 21.24
C ALA A 40 9.91 0.11 20.04
N PHE A 41 8.58 0.29 20.12
CA PHE A 41 7.68 -0.02 19.00
C PHE A 41 8.08 0.74 17.71
N LEU A 42 8.31 2.05 17.77
CA LEU A 42 8.70 2.84 16.61
C LEU A 42 10.07 2.42 16.03
N ALA A 43 11.01 2.05 16.90
CA ALA A 43 12.34 1.61 16.46
C ALA A 43 12.29 0.30 15.67
N ASP A 44 11.44 -0.65 16.07
CA ASP A 44 11.45 -2.02 15.58
C ASP A 44 10.32 -2.30 14.56
N SER A 45 9.18 -1.58 14.62
CA SER A 45 8.05 -1.77 13.69
C SER A 45 8.27 -1.10 12.33
N ARG A 46 9.23 -0.20 12.21
CA ARG A 46 9.56 0.49 10.96
C ARG A 46 8.34 1.18 10.32
N PRO A 47 7.59 2.02 11.07
CA PRO A 47 6.42 2.69 10.53
C PRO A 47 6.80 3.63 9.38
N TRP A 48 5.83 3.97 8.57
CA TRP A 48 6.02 4.98 7.54
C TRP A 48 6.32 6.36 8.14
N PRO A 49 6.93 7.27 7.37
CA PRO A 49 7.10 8.69 7.75
C PRO A 49 5.76 9.29 8.20
N ARG A 50 5.80 10.30 9.06
CA ARG A 50 4.62 10.98 9.61
C ARG A 50 3.71 10.09 10.48
N TYR A 51 4.26 9.02 11.05
CA TYR A 51 3.51 8.14 11.95
C TYR A 51 2.74 8.90 13.02
N GLU A 52 3.35 9.91 13.67
CA GLU A 52 2.76 10.65 14.79
C GLU A 52 1.46 11.37 14.42
N THR A 53 1.39 11.91 13.20
CA THR A 53 0.24 12.69 12.73
C THR A 53 -0.81 11.83 12.04
N ASP A 54 -0.36 10.91 11.19
CA ASP A 54 -1.25 10.25 10.24
C ASP A 54 -1.72 8.86 10.73
N TYR A 55 -0.87 8.14 11.47
CA TYR A 55 -1.13 6.73 11.79
C TYR A 55 -1.28 6.45 13.28
N ARG A 56 -0.57 7.19 14.14
CA ARG A 56 -0.59 7.05 15.59
C ARG A 56 -2.00 7.06 16.19
N PRO A 57 -2.92 7.97 15.80
CA PRO A 57 -4.25 8.01 16.39
C PRO A 57 -5.02 6.69 16.25
N MET A 58 -4.86 5.99 15.12
CA MET A 58 -5.53 4.70 14.89
C MET A 58 -4.93 3.58 15.74
N ILE A 59 -3.62 3.60 15.93
CA ILE A 59 -2.92 2.61 16.76
C ILE A 59 -3.27 2.79 18.23
N GLU A 60 -3.27 4.03 18.72
CA GLU A 60 -3.69 4.33 20.10
C GLU A 60 -5.15 3.97 20.34
N LEU A 61 -6.04 4.31 19.42
CA LEU A 61 -7.46 3.92 19.50
C LEU A 61 -7.59 2.39 19.57
N SER A 62 -6.81 1.65 18.77
CA SER A 62 -6.82 0.19 18.77
C SER A 62 -6.34 -0.37 20.10
N LYS A 63 -5.26 0.20 20.64
CA LYS A 63 -4.68 -0.18 21.94
C LYS A 63 -5.67 0.07 23.09
N GLU A 64 -6.28 1.25 23.13
CA GLU A 64 -7.25 1.62 24.16
C GLU A 64 -8.50 0.75 24.15
N ASN A 65 -8.92 0.29 22.99
CA ASN A 65 -10.13 -0.52 22.82
C ASN A 65 -9.87 -2.01 22.65
N GLY A 66 -8.61 -2.46 22.74
CA GLY A 66 -8.25 -3.87 22.61
C GLY A 66 -8.57 -4.45 21.21
N LEU A 67 -8.47 -3.61 20.17
CA LEU A 67 -8.71 -4.05 18.81
C LEU A 67 -7.49 -4.79 18.25
N THR A 68 -7.75 -5.79 17.43
CA THR A 68 -6.69 -6.48 16.67
C THR A 68 -6.17 -5.56 15.56
N VAL A 69 -4.85 -5.45 15.44
CA VAL A 69 -4.18 -4.77 14.33
C VAL A 69 -3.34 -5.79 13.56
N ILE A 70 -3.56 -5.86 12.25
CA ILE A 70 -2.86 -6.75 11.33
C ILE A 70 -1.83 -5.92 10.56
N ALA A 71 -0.55 -6.20 10.76
CA ALA A 71 0.53 -5.76 9.90
C ALA A 71 0.41 -6.55 8.58
N ALA A 72 -0.18 -5.94 7.56
CA ALA A 72 -0.67 -6.70 6.41
C ALA A 72 0.32 -6.75 5.24
N ASN A 73 1.23 -5.77 5.14
CA ASN A 73 2.05 -5.61 3.94
C ASN A 73 3.20 -6.64 3.86
N ALA A 74 3.58 -7.01 2.65
CA ALA A 74 4.76 -7.82 2.43
C ALA A 74 6.03 -7.04 2.85
N PRO A 75 7.04 -7.71 3.47
CA PRO A 75 8.29 -7.06 3.81
C PRO A 75 8.96 -6.44 2.59
N ARG A 76 9.29 -5.14 2.68
CA ARG A 76 9.86 -4.34 1.57
C ARG A 76 11.07 -5.01 0.92
N ARG A 77 11.92 -5.69 1.70
CA ARG A 77 13.08 -6.42 1.17
C ARG A 77 12.69 -7.50 0.14
N TYR A 78 11.52 -8.09 0.25
CA TYR A 78 11.04 -9.12 -0.71
C TYR A 78 10.38 -8.49 -1.92
N ALA A 79 9.67 -7.38 -1.76
CA ALA A 79 9.20 -6.56 -2.87
C ALA A 79 10.38 -6.04 -3.71
N ASN A 80 11.42 -5.51 -3.08
CA ASN A 80 12.66 -5.11 -3.75
C ASN A 80 13.33 -6.27 -4.48
N ARG A 81 13.34 -7.48 -3.87
CA ARG A 81 13.86 -8.67 -4.54
C ARG A 81 13.07 -9.01 -5.80
N VAL A 82 11.74 -8.90 -5.76
CA VAL A 82 10.90 -9.11 -6.95
C VAL A 82 11.20 -8.06 -8.01
N THR A 83 11.31 -6.79 -7.63
CA THR A 83 11.67 -5.70 -8.56
C THR A 83 12.99 -5.98 -9.28
N GLN A 84 14.00 -6.47 -8.56
CA GLN A 84 15.33 -6.70 -9.13
C GLN A 84 15.44 -8.03 -9.89
N HIS A 85 14.80 -9.09 -9.43
CA HIS A 85 15.07 -10.46 -9.86
C HIS A 85 13.84 -11.23 -10.36
N GLY A 86 12.66 -10.58 -10.40
CA GLY A 86 11.40 -11.22 -10.77
C GLY A 86 10.78 -12.04 -9.63
N ARG A 87 9.51 -12.37 -9.81
CA ARG A 87 8.68 -13.04 -8.80
C ARG A 87 9.17 -14.46 -8.44
N GLU A 88 9.75 -15.16 -9.38
CA GLU A 88 10.30 -16.53 -9.21
C GLU A 88 11.47 -16.53 -8.22
N SER A 89 12.13 -15.39 -8.04
CA SER A 89 13.24 -15.26 -7.07
C SER A 89 12.81 -15.52 -5.62
N LEU A 90 11.52 -15.42 -5.30
CA LEU A 90 11.00 -15.70 -3.96
C LEU A 90 11.08 -17.19 -3.60
N GLU A 91 11.14 -18.09 -4.56
CA GLU A 91 11.24 -19.54 -4.33
C GLU A 91 12.55 -19.93 -3.60
N ALA A 92 13.57 -19.06 -3.65
CA ALA A 92 14.82 -19.25 -2.95
C ALA A 92 14.79 -18.82 -1.47
N LEU A 93 13.68 -18.27 -0.98
CA LEU A 93 13.54 -17.84 0.40
C LEU A 93 13.35 -19.01 1.36
N SER A 94 13.78 -18.82 2.62
CA SER A 94 13.53 -19.83 3.66
C SER A 94 12.04 -19.94 4.00
N PRO A 95 11.60 -21.07 4.59
CA PRO A 95 10.20 -21.21 5.03
C PRO A 95 9.74 -20.10 5.98
N GLU A 96 10.61 -19.65 6.89
CA GLU A 96 10.32 -18.56 7.83
C GLU A 96 10.11 -17.23 7.11
N ALA A 97 10.89 -16.97 6.07
CA ALA A 97 10.73 -15.79 5.23
C ALA A 97 9.42 -15.83 4.44
N LEU A 98 9.12 -16.98 3.84
CA LEU A 98 7.87 -17.22 3.10
C LEU A 98 6.64 -17.11 3.99
N ALA A 99 6.73 -17.43 5.27
CA ALA A 99 5.62 -17.32 6.22
C ALA A 99 5.12 -15.88 6.41
N SER A 100 5.86 -14.86 5.97
CA SER A 100 5.43 -13.46 5.99
C SER A 100 4.75 -13.00 4.69
N LEU A 101 4.62 -13.87 3.71
CA LEU A 101 4.08 -13.58 2.39
C LEU A 101 2.80 -14.37 2.11
N ALA A 102 2.10 -13.98 1.05
CA ALA A 102 1.09 -14.84 0.45
C ALA A 102 1.72 -16.16 -0.03
N PRO A 103 0.96 -17.27 -0.06
CA PRO A 103 1.44 -18.52 -0.65
C PRO A 103 1.92 -18.34 -2.09
N LEU A 104 3.04 -18.99 -2.42
CA LEU A 104 3.55 -19.00 -3.80
C LEU A 104 2.98 -20.19 -4.60
N PRO A 105 2.72 -19.99 -5.91
CA PRO A 105 2.76 -18.71 -6.62
C PRO A 105 1.54 -17.84 -6.30
N TYR A 106 1.75 -16.55 -6.00
CA TYR A 106 0.62 -15.62 -5.89
C TYR A 106 0.04 -15.28 -7.27
N GLY A 107 -1.17 -14.68 -7.31
CA GLY A 107 -1.90 -14.35 -8.54
C GLY A 107 -1.11 -13.48 -9.52
N GLN A 108 -1.56 -13.42 -10.76
CA GLN A 108 -1.06 -12.48 -11.77
C GLN A 108 -1.89 -11.20 -11.71
N PRO A 109 -1.34 -10.03 -12.11
CA PRO A 109 -2.12 -8.82 -12.24
C PRO A 109 -3.18 -9.01 -13.33
N SER A 110 -4.41 -8.54 -13.08
CA SER A 110 -5.43 -8.44 -14.12
C SER A 110 -5.03 -7.38 -15.17
N ASP A 111 -5.69 -7.40 -16.32
CA ASP A 111 -5.46 -6.37 -17.35
C ASP A 111 -5.93 -4.99 -16.85
N ALA A 112 -6.99 -4.95 -16.04
CA ALA A 112 -7.48 -3.72 -15.42
C ALA A 112 -6.45 -3.14 -14.44
N TYR A 113 -5.90 -3.95 -13.53
CA TYR A 113 -4.86 -3.56 -12.59
C TYR A 113 -3.58 -3.07 -13.32
N ARG A 114 -3.16 -3.78 -14.36
CA ARG A 114 -2.02 -3.39 -15.19
C ARG A 114 -2.26 -2.03 -15.87
N GLY A 115 -3.44 -1.82 -16.43
CA GLY A 115 -3.82 -0.54 -17.07
C GLY A 115 -3.78 0.62 -16.07
N GLN A 116 -4.34 0.43 -14.89
CA GLN A 116 -4.33 1.41 -13.80
C GLN A 116 -2.89 1.73 -13.35
N TRP A 117 -2.04 0.70 -13.18
CA TRP A 117 -0.64 0.91 -12.81
C TRP A 117 0.13 1.74 -13.84
N ILE A 118 -0.04 1.45 -15.13
CA ILE A 118 0.59 2.22 -16.22
C ILE A 118 0.11 3.66 -16.19
N GLN A 119 -1.21 3.88 -16.01
CA GLN A 119 -1.78 5.22 -15.94
C GLN A 119 -1.18 6.02 -14.79
N ILE A 120 -1.19 5.49 -13.57
CA ILE A 120 -0.67 6.18 -12.37
C ILE A 120 0.82 6.48 -12.51
N ILE A 121 1.63 5.54 -12.97
CA ILE A 121 3.07 5.78 -13.16
C ILE A 121 3.30 6.90 -14.18
N THR A 122 2.52 6.93 -15.26
CA THR A 122 2.61 7.98 -16.26
C THR A 122 2.22 9.34 -15.70
N GLU A 123 1.07 9.41 -15.00
CA GLU A 123 0.57 10.64 -14.37
C GLU A 123 1.54 11.17 -13.31
N VAL A 124 2.03 10.32 -12.43
CA VAL A 124 3.01 10.71 -11.39
C VAL A 124 4.30 11.23 -12.02
N MET A 125 4.83 10.56 -13.05
CA MET A 125 6.03 11.03 -13.73
C MET A 125 5.81 12.38 -14.42
N GLU A 126 4.65 12.60 -15.03
CA GLU A 126 4.29 13.86 -15.68
C GLU A 126 4.12 14.98 -14.66
N GLU A 127 3.37 14.74 -13.58
CA GLU A 127 3.13 15.72 -12.52
C GLU A 127 4.40 16.10 -11.78
N GLU A 128 5.21 15.13 -11.35
CA GLU A 128 6.48 15.38 -10.67
C GLU A 128 7.45 16.13 -11.58
N GLY A 129 7.49 15.76 -12.87
CA GLY A 129 8.27 16.48 -13.87
C GLY A 129 7.85 17.95 -14.00
N MET A 130 6.55 18.23 -14.11
CA MET A 130 6.03 19.59 -14.21
C MET A 130 6.25 20.40 -12.91
N LYS A 131 5.97 19.82 -11.76
CA LYS A 131 6.19 20.44 -10.43
C LYS A 131 7.66 20.82 -10.21
N CYS A 132 8.58 19.98 -10.69
CA CYS A 132 10.02 20.19 -10.55
C CYS A 132 10.66 20.95 -11.73
N GLY A 133 9.86 21.51 -12.63
CA GLY A 133 10.32 22.31 -13.78
C GLY A 133 10.93 21.49 -14.93
N ILE A 134 10.61 20.20 -15.00
CA ILE A 134 11.06 19.31 -16.07
C ILE A 134 9.92 19.11 -17.08
N SER A 135 10.15 19.33 -18.37
CA SER A 135 9.12 19.13 -19.39
C SER A 135 8.85 17.64 -19.67
N VAL A 136 7.61 17.32 -20.08
CA VAL A 136 7.21 15.96 -20.50
C VAL A 136 8.12 15.41 -21.61
N GLU A 137 8.57 16.28 -22.51
CA GLU A 137 9.51 15.90 -23.60
C GLU A 137 10.89 15.52 -23.07
N GLN A 138 11.37 16.18 -22.00
CA GLN A 138 12.63 15.81 -21.33
C GLN A 138 12.50 14.47 -20.58
N LEU A 139 11.37 14.23 -19.93
CA LEU A 139 11.07 12.96 -19.26
C LEU A 139 10.99 11.80 -20.27
N ALA A 140 10.33 12.01 -21.41
CA ALA A 140 10.20 11.01 -22.46
C ALA A 140 11.56 10.69 -23.11
N ALA A 141 12.36 11.72 -23.42
CA ALA A 141 13.70 11.55 -24.01
C ALA A 141 14.66 10.80 -23.07
N GLU A 142 14.60 11.10 -21.75
CA GLU A 142 15.41 10.39 -20.75
C GLU A 142 14.91 8.98 -20.50
N GLY A 143 13.59 8.75 -20.55
CA GLY A 143 13.00 7.41 -20.46
C GLY A 143 13.49 6.49 -21.57
N GLU A 144 13.62 6.98 -22.81
CA GLU A 144 14.21 6.22 -23.92
C GLU A 144 15.74 6.03 -23.78
N GLU A 145 16.48 7.03 -23.29
CA GLU A 145 17.92 6.91 -23.03
C GLU A 145 18.24 5.99 -21.84
N VAL A 146 17.43 6.04 -20.76
CA VAL A 146 17.57 5.16 -19.60
C VAL A 146 17.24 3.73 -19.97
N GLN A 147 16.19 3.49 -20.77
CA GLN A 147 15.90 2.14 -21.28
C GLN A 147 16.99 1.59 -22.22
N ALA A 148 17.67 2.47 -22.98
CA ALA A 148 18.72 2.08 -23.92
C ALA A 148 20.09 1.85 -23.22
N ARG A 149 20.35 2.51 -22.08
CA ARG A 149 21.65 2.50 -21.37
C ARG A 149 21.65 1.68 -20.09
N ALA A 150 20.49 1.41 -19.48
CA ALA A 150 20.45 0.67 -18.24
C ALA A 150 20.96 -0.76 -18.45
N PRO A 151 22.04 -1.19 -17.76
CA PRO A 151 22.29 -2.61 -17.64
C PRO A 151 21.04 -3.21 -16.98
N VAL A 152 20.61 -4.35 -17.47
CA VAL A 152 19.53 -5.15 -16.88
C VAL A 152 19.82 -5.28 -15.39
N GLY A 153 19.22 -4.40 -14.54
CA GLY A 153 19.46 -4.39 -13.10
C GLY A 153 19.37 -3.04 -12.37
N ALA A 154 19.51 -1.89 -13.01
CA ALA A 154 19.56 -0.60 -12.28
C ALA A 154 18.16 0.00 -12.01
N HIS A 155 17.21 -0.21 -12.90
CA HIS A 155 15.79 0.01 -12.66
C HIS A 155 15.09 -1.29 -13.05
N GLY A 156 14.66 -2.07 -12.08
CA GLY A 156 14.02 -3.36 -12.34
C GLY A 156 12.99 -3.21 -13.47
N ASN A 157 13.02 -4.14 -14.42
CA ASN A 157 12.08 -4.20 -15.54
C ASN A 157 10.68 -3.74 -15.06
N MET A 158 10.03 -2.80 -15.74
CA MET A 158 8.69 -2.29 -15.38
C MET A 158 7.70 -3.42 -15.06
N GLY A 159 7.82 -4.57 -15.73
CA GLY A 159 7.07 -5.77 -15.39
C GLY A 159 7.36 -6.30 -13.99
N ASN A 160 8.60 -6.25 -13.53
CA ASN A 160 8.97 -6.66 -12.19
C ASN A 160 8.49 -5.69 -11.12
N GLN A 161 8.46 -4.39 -11.41
CA GLN A 161 7.87 -3.39 -10.50
C GLN A 161 6.38 -3.66 -10.31
N LEU A 162 5.65 -3.91 -11.38
CA LEU A 162 4.25 -4.32 -11.29
C LEU A 162 4.10 -5.60 -10.46
N HIS A 163 4.96 -6.61 -10.64
CA HIS A 163 4.92 -7.83 -9.85
C HIS A 163 5.23 -7.62 -8.36
N SER A 164 6.01 -6.60 -8.00
CA SER A 164 6.21 -6.24 -6.59
C SER A 164 4.97 -5.59 -5.97
N GLN A 165 4.21 -4.80 -6.73
CA GLN A 165 2.90 -4.27 -6.30
C GLN A 165 1.92 -5.43 -6.07
N VAL A 166 1.85 -6.36 -7.03
CA VAL A 166 1.00 -7.57 -6.91
C VAL A 166 1.39 -8.42 -5.69
N LEU A 167 2.68 -8.48 -5.32
CA LEU A 167 3.11 -9.17 -4.09
C LEU A 167 2.53 -8.50 -2.84
N TRP A 168 2.52 -7.17 -2.79
CA TRP A 168 1.90 -6.43 -1.69
C TRP A 168 0.41 -6.75 -1.61
N ASP A 169 -0.32 -6.59 -2.69
CA ASP A 169 -1.76 -6.89 -2.75
C ASP A 169 -2.09 -8.31 -2.33
N ALA A 170 -1.39 -9.28 -2.90
CA ALA A 170 -1.59 -10.67 -2.57
C ALA A 170 -1.32 -10.96 -1.08
N THR A 171 -0.28 -10.34 -0.51
CA THR A 171 0.08 -10.55 0.90
C THR A 171 -0.94 -9.89 1.84
N MET A 172 -1.37 -8.67 1.54
CA MET A 172 -2.42 -7.99 2.30
C MET A 172 -3.72 -8.80 2.28
N ALA A 173 -4.17 -9.20 1.11
CA ALA A 173 -5.37 -10.01 0.93
C ALA A 173 -5.26 -11.38 1.64
N TRP A 174 -4.09 -12.01 1.61
CA TRP A 174 -3.85 -13.27 2.29
C TRP A 174 -4.07 -13.14 3.80
N TRP A 175 -3.45 -12.16 4.44
CA TRP A 175 -3.57 -11.97 5.89
C TRP A 175 -4.96 -11.53 6.32
N ILE A 176 -5.66 -10.72 5.50
CA ILE A 176 -7.08 -10.43 5.67
C ILE A 176 -7.91 -11.72 5.63
N SER A 177 -7.66 -12.57 4.64
CA SER A 177 -8.39 -13.83 4.47
C SER A 177 -8.18 -14.79 5.65
N GLN A 178 -6.94 -14.88 6.19
CA GLN A 178 -6.62 -15.71 7.34
C GLN A 178 -7.35 -15.23 8.60
N TYR A 179 -7.32 -13.92 8.85
CA TYR A 179 -8.05 -13.36 10.00
C TYR A 179 -9.55 -13.62 9.89
N LEU A 180 -10.15 -13.39 8.74
CA LEU A 180 -11.59 -13.62 8.52
C LEU A 180 -11.96 -15.11 8.49
N ALA A 181 -11.02 -16.02 8.27
CA ALA A 181 -11.25 -17.45 8.42
C ALA A 181 -11.37 -17.85 9.90
N GLU A 182 -10.58 -17.21 10.77
CA GLU A 182 -10.63 -17.42 12.22
C GLU A 182 -11.78 -16.65 12.90
N GLN A 183 -12.14 -15.50 12.34
CA GLN A 183 -13.16 -14.58 12.86
C GLN A 183 -14.18 -14.23 11.76
N PRO A 184 -15.05 -15.17 11.36
CA PRO A 184 -15.90 -15.02 10.18
C PRO A 184 -16.95 -13.91 10.28
N ASP A 185 -17.33 -13.53 11.50
CA ASP A 185 -18.31 -12.48 11.77
C ASP A 185 -17.69 -11.12 12.06
N ALA A 186 -16.35 -11.00 12.02
CA ALA A 186 -15.67 -9.75 12.29
C ALA A 186 -15.95 -8.68 11.23
N LEU A 187 -15.90 -7.41 11.65
CA LEU A 187 -15.75 -6.27 10.77
C LEU A 187 -14.26 -5.92 10.67
N LEU A 188 -13.69 -6.03 9.50
CA LEU A 188 -12.29 -5.68 9.26
C LEU A 188 -12.22 -4.41 8.42
N LEU A 189 -11.54 -3.38 8.93
CA LEU A 189 -11.20 -2.19 8.18
C LEU A 189 -9.77 -2.33 7.66
N HIS A 190 -9.60 -2.34 6.33
CA HIS A 190 -8.29 -2.33 5.69
C HIS A 190 -7.94 -0.92 5.23
N MET A 191 -6.85 -0.37 5.74
CA MET A 191 -6.34 0.95 5.33
C MET A 191 -5.11 0.78 4.47
N VAL A 192 -5.18 1.33 3.27
CA VAL A 192 -4.25 1.06 2.18
C VAL A 192 -4.25 2.24 1.20
N GLY A 193 -3.18 2.43 0.45
CA GLY A 193 -3.14 3.38 -0.65
C GLY A 193 -4.18 3.07 -1.72
N GLY A 194 -4.80 4.10 -2.28
CA GLY A 194 -5.92 3.99 -3.21
C GLY A 194 -5.68 3.01 -4.37
N PHE A 195 -4.48 3.07 -4.96
CA PHE A 195 -4.06 2.16 -6.04
C PHE A 195 -4.35 0.68 -5.76
N HIS A 196 -4.19 0.23 -4.52
CA HIS A 196 -4.34 -1.17 -4.14
C HIS A 196 -5.79 -1.65 -4.03
N VAL A 197 -6.78 -0.74 -4.10
CA VAL A 197 -8.20 -1.09 -3.93
C VAL A 197 -9.14 -0.43 -4.94
N GLU A 198 -8.72 0.66 -5.55
CA GLU A 198 -9.54 1.40 -6.51
C GLU A 198 -10.04 0.50 -7.65
N ARG A 199 -11.26 0.77 -8.10
CA ARG A 199 -11.93 0.00 -9.16
C ARG A 199 -12.09 -1.49 -8.84
N GLY A 200 -11.93 -1.87 -7.56
CA GLY A 200 -12.01 -3.26 -7.12
C GLY A 200 -10.82 -4.13 -7.55
N THR A 201 -9.73 -3.52 -8.02
CA THR A 201 -8.51 -4.22 -8.45
C THR A 201 -7.54 -4.45 -7.28
N GLY A 202 -6.45 -5.14 -7.50
CA GLY A 202 -5.39 -5.34 -6.50
C GLY A 202 -5.82 -6.22 -5.32
N THR A 203 -5.77 -5.67 -4.10
CA THR A 203 -6.12 -6.41 -2.87
C THR A 203 -7.53 -7.03 -2.93
N PRO A 204 -8.59 -6.36 -3.41
CA PRO A 204 -9.92 -6.97 -3.60
C PRO A 204 -9.95 -8.20 -4.50
N GLU A 205 -9.20 -8.20 -5.60
CA GLU A 205 -9.12 -9.35 -6.53
C GLU A 205 -8.45 -10.55 -5.85
N HIS A 206 -7.35 -10.32 -5.14
CA HIS A 206 -6.66 -11.35 -4.39
C HIS A 206 -7.50 -11.87 -3.22
N LEU A 207 -8.25 -11.00 -2.53
CA LEU A 207 -9.14 -11.42 -1.47
C LEU A 207 -10.25 -12.34 -1.99
N GLU A 208 -10.83 -12.03 -3.15
CA GLU A 208 -11.81 -12.91 -3.79
C GLU A 208 -11.20 -14.28 -4.13
N ALA A 209 -9.94 -14.32 -4.57
CA ALA A 209 -9.25 -15.57 -4.87
C ALA A 209 -8.96 -16.41 -3.61
N TYR A 210 -8.58 -15.77 -2.49
CA TYR A 210 -8.25 -16.48 -1.24
C TYR A 210 -9.46 -16.80 -0.38
N ARG A 211 -10.51 -15.98 -0.44
CA ARG A 211 -11.75 -16.13 0.34
C ARG A 211 -12.97 -15.66 -0.47
N PRO A 212 -13.42 -16.49 -1.42
CA PRO A 212 -14.55 -16.15 -2.28
C PRO A 212 -15.81 -15.77 -1.49
N GLY A 213 -16.56 -14.79 -2.00
CA GLY A 213 -17.82 -14.36 -1.41
C GLY A 213 -17.68 -13.50 -0.14
N THR A 214 -16.50 -12.97 0.13
CA THR A 214 -16.32 -11.97 1.19
C THR A 214 -17.04 -10.68 0.82
N SER A 215 -18.03 -10.28 1.66
CA SER A 215 -18.67 -8.97 1.51
C SER A 215 -17.66 -7.88 1.78
N ARG A 216 -17.53 -6.92 0.87
CA ARG A 216 -16.61 -5.80 0.97
C ARG A 216 -17.25 -4.50 0.54
N MET A 217 -16.71 -3.40 1.00
CA MET A 217 -17.04 -2.04 0.62
C MET A 217 -15.72 -1.30 0.42
N ILE A 218 -15.58 -0.58 -0.68
CA ILE A 218 -14.42 0.23 -1.00
C ILE A 218 -14.79 1.70 -0.81
N VAL A 219 -14.06 2.38 0.06
CA VAL A 219 -14.19 3.82 0.30
C VAL A 219 -12.88 4.47 -0.13
N VAL A 220 -12.95 5.39 -1.08
CA VAL A 220 -11.80 6.13 -1.60
C VAL A 220 -11.80 7.54 -1.03
N LEU A 221 -10.66 7.98 -0.52
CA LEU A 221 -10.42 9.36 -0.12
C LEU A 221 -9.77 10.08 -1.32
N GLN A 222 -10.43 11.11 -1.84
CA GLN A 222 -9.96 11.87 -2.99
C GLN A 222 -9.63 13.30 -2.57
N PRO A 223 -8.35 13.70 -2.59
CA PRO A 223 -7.97 15.09 -2.42
C PRO A 223 -8.52 15.95 -3.56
N VAL A 224 -9.09 17.11 -3.22
CA VAL A 224 -9.61 18.10 -4.18
C VAL A 224 -9.29 19.52 -3.71
N GLU A 225 -9.17 20.45 -4.65
CA GLU A 225 -8.89 21.87 -4.35
C GLU A 225 -10.06 22.55 -3.62
N ASP A 226 -11.29 22.20 -3.97
CA ASP A 226 -12.53 22.79 -3.40
C ASP A 226 -13.50 21.70 -2.95
N VAL A 227 -13.54 21.45 -1.65
CA VAL A 227 -14.45 20.45 -1.04
C VAL A 227 -15.91 20.89 -1.01
N ASP A 228 -16.20 22.18 -1.21
CA ASP A 228 -17.57 22.71 -1.24
C ASP A 228 -18.23 22.50 -2.61
N THR A 229 -17.44 22.23 -3.64
CA THR A 229 -17.90 21.93 -4.99
C THR A 229 -17.75 20.44 -5.29
N PHE A 230 -18.88 19.70 -5.34
CA PHE A 230 -18.82 18.30 -5.69
C PHE A 230 -18.51 18.13 -7.19
N GLU A 231 -17.36 17.55 -7.47
CA GLU A 231 -16.99 17.07 -8.81
C GLU A 231 -17.16 15.54 -8.85
N PRO A 232 -18.03 15.03 -9.75
CA PRO A 232 -18.14 13.59 -9.90
C PRO A 232 -16.80 13.01 -10.35
N ALA A 233 -16.43 11.87 -9.78
CA ALA A 233 -15.23 11.16 -10.20
C ALA A 233 -15.23 10.96 -11.73
N PRO A 234 -14.07 11.15 -12.42
CA PRO A 234 -13.97 10.85 -13.84
C PRO A 234 -14.36 9.39 -14.11
N GLU A 235 -14.79 9.13 -15.35
CA GLU A 235 -15.37 7.87 -15.78
C GLU A 235 -14.66 6.63 -15.19
N GLY A 236 -15.37 5.92 -14.33
CA GLY A 236 -14.93 4.72 -13.65
C GLY A 236 -15.32 4.77 -12.18
N GLU A 237 -15.92 3.72 -11.70
CA GLU A 237 -16.25 3.57 -10.28
C GLU A 237 -14.96 3.37 -9.49
N TRP A 238 -14.45 4.43 -8.86
CA TRP A 238 -13.24 4.36 -8.01
C TRP A 238 -13.45 3.46 -6.80
N GLY A 239 -14.70 3.40 -6.30
CA GLY A 239 -15.11 2.59 -5.17
C GLY A 239 -16.63 2.69 -4.96
N ASP A 240 -17.13 2.02 -3.91
CA ASP A 240 -18.54 2.09 -3.53
C ASP A 240 -18.90 3.48 -2.98
N PHE A 241 -17.92 4.17 -2.37
CA PHE A 241 -18.03 5.54 -1.87
C PHE A 241 -16.75 6.31 -2.16
N VAL A 242 -16.90 7.60 -2.48
CA VAL A 242 -15.81 8.56 -2.60
C VAL A 242 -16.03 9.67 -1.59
N ILE A 243 -15.02 9.95 -0.78
CA ILE A 243 -15.01 11.06 0.18
C ILE A 243 -13.98 12.08 -0.31
N GLN A 244 -14.45 13.26 -0.69
CA GLN A 244 -13.57 14.36 -1.08
C GLN A 244 -12.94 15.00 0.15
N THR A 245 -11.65 15.24 0.10
CA THR A 245 -10.85 15.85 1.17
C THR A 245 -10.09 17.05 0.63
N ASP A 246 -9.82 18.03 1.48
CA ASP A 246 -9.05 19.22 1.14
C ASP A 246 -7.58 18.84 0.88
N GLU A 247 -7.05 19.20 -0.28
CA GLU A 247 -5.66 18.92 -0.69
C GLU A 247 -4.64 19.95 -0.20
N SER A 248 -5.08 21.02 0.52
CA SER A 248 -4.24 22.16 0.92
C SER A 248 -3.04 21.84 1.82
N HIS A 249 -2.82 20.57 2.13
CA HIS A 249 -1.77 20.09 3.03
C HIS A 249 -0.71 19.19 2.37
N THR A 250 -0.56 19.25 1.06
CA THR A 250 0.46 18.46 0.34
C THR A 250 1.89 19.00 0.48
N LEU A 251 2.88 18.09 0.59
CA LEU A 251 4.29 18.39 0.94
C LEU A 251 5.16 18.63 -0.32
N GLU A 252 4.81 19.56 -1.19
CA GLU A 252 5.45 19.77 -2.52
C GLU A 252 6.99 19.95 -2.52
N GLU A 253 7.56 20.68 -1.53
CA GLU A 253 9.00 21.00 -1.57
C GLU A 253 9.95 19.83 -1.22
N ILE A 254 9.49 18.88 -0.41
CA ILE A 254 10.33 17.75 0.04
C ILE A 254 10.38 16.68 -1.07
N GLU A 255 9.28 16.48 -1.77
CA GLU A 255 9.14 15.50 -2.84
C GLU A 255 10.00 15.85 -4.05
N CYS A 256 10.02 17.12 -4.50
CA CYS A 256 10.87 17.56 -5.60
C CYS A 256 12.37 17.35 -5.31
N ARG A 257 12.85 17.57 -4.10
CA ARG A 257 14.26 17.33 -3.76
C ARG A 257 14.63 15.87 -3.82
N ALA A 258 13.75 14.98 -3.34
CA ALA A 258 13.97 13.54 -3.41
C ALA A 258 13.98 13.04 -4.85
N PHE A 259 13.01 13.47 -5.65
CA PHE A 259 12.89 13.15 -7.07
C PHE A 259 14.13 13.59 -7.88
N LEU A 260 14.59 14.84 -7.70
CA LEU A 260 15.77 15.35 -8.38
C LEU A 260 17.06 14.64 -7.95
N ALA A 261 17.20 14.31 -6.68
CA ALA A 261 18.37 13.58 -6.17
C ALA A 261 18.46 12.14 -6.71
N GLU A 262 17.32 11.44 -6.85
CA GLU A 262 17.26 10.11 -7.46
C GLU A 262 17.65 10.16 -8.94
N ARG A 263 17.21 11.17 -9.68
CA ARG A 263 17.58 11.38 -11.09
C ARG A 263 19.06 11.69 -11.28
N GLU A 264 19.64 12.54 -10.42
CA GLU A 264 21.09 12.84 -10.46
C GLU A 264 21.93 11.58 -10.14
N ALA A 265 21.50 10.76 -9.20
CA ALA A 265 22.15 9.49 -8.88
C ALA A 265 22.11 8.51 -10.08
N ALA A 266 20.94 8.41 -10.74
CA ALA A 266 20.77 7.55 -11.91
C ALA A 266 21.57 8.02 -13.14
N ALA A 267 21.84 9.33 -13.28
CA ALA A 267 22.62 9.89 -14.38
C ALA A 267 24.15 9.73 -14.20
N THR A 268 24.59 9.37 -12.99
CA THR A 268 26.02 9.22 -12.63
C THR A 268 26.51 7.77 -12.60
N GLU A 269 25.61 6.79 -12.73
CA GLU A 269 25.90 5.36 -12.90
C GLU A 269 25.81 4.96 -14.39
#